data_51922bf269caad574712b9db425fc904
#
_entry.id   51922bf269caad574712b9db425fc904
#
_cell.length_a   1.000
_cell.length_b   1.000
_cell.length_c   1.000
_cell.angle_alpha   90.00
_cell.angle_beta   90.00
_cell.angle_gamma   90.00
#
_symmetry.space_group_name_H-M   'P 1'
#
loop_
_entity.id
_entity.type
_entity.pdbx_description
1 polymer ?
#
loop_
_entity_poly.entity_id
_entity_poly.type
_entity_poly.pdbx_seq_one_letter_code
_entity_poly.pdbx_strand_id
1 'polypeptide(L)'
;FPYTTLFRSFQLLDRIGLRDKADAYPSQLSGGQKQRIAIIRALAMNPEALLFDEPTSALDPELTGEVLKVIRALAEEHMTMVIVTHEMAFARDVADYIVFMDGGVIAEEGTPDEVINHPKNDRTKAFLSRYEKD
;
A
#
# COMPACT_ATOMS: atom_id res chain seq x y z
N PHE A 1 -2.78 31.93 2.94
CA PHE A 1 -2.05 30.85 2.28
C PHE A 1 -1.45 29.83 3.27
N PRO A 2 -0.70 30.21 4.30
CA PRO A 2 -0.11 29.25 5.23
C PRO A 2 -1.16 28.49 6.07
N TYR A 3 -2.28 29.08 6.41
CA TYR A 3 -3.32 28.47 7.24
C TYR A 3 -4.05 27.32 6.55
N THR A 4 -4.33 27.42 5.26
CA THR A 4 -4.98 26.33 4.48
C THR A 4 -4.07 25.12 4.33
N THR A 5 -2.79 25.35 4.10
CA THR A 5 -1.78 24.28 3.99
C THR A 5 -1.58 23.58 5.34
N LEU A 6 -1.49 24.35 6.42
CA LEU A 6 -1.34 23.82 7.77
C LEU A 6 -2.57 23.01 8.19
N PHE A 7 -3.77 23.55 7.93
CA PHE A 7 -5.04 22.88 8.21
C PHE A 7 -5.13 21.54 7.47
N ARG A 8 -4.77 21.52 6.19
CA ARG A 8 -4.74 20.30 5.38
C ARG A 8 -3.73 19.27 5.91
N SER A 9 -2.53 19.71 6.29
CA SER A 9 -1.51 18.84 6.86
C SER A 9 -2.01 18.17 8.14
N PHE A 10 -2.70 18.91 8.98
CA PHE A 10 -3.29 18.39 10.20
C PHE A 10 -4.43 17.40 9.91
N GLN A 11 -5.29 17.64 8.95
CA GLN A 11 -6.32 16.68 8.54
C GLN A 11 -5.71 15.37 8.03
N LEU A 12 -4.61 15.46 7.26
CA LEU A 12 -3.90 14.28 6.79
C LEU A 12 -3.24 13.49 7.93
N LEU A 13 -2.68 14.17 8.93
CA LEU A 13 -2.15 13.53 10.13
C LEU A 13 -3.25 12.85 10.97
N ASP A 14 -4.40 13.49 11.12
CA ASP A 14 -5.57 12.90 11.79
C ASP A 14 -6.02 11.61 11.09
N ARG A 15 -6.01 11.61 9.77
CA ARG A 15 -6.41 10.48 8.93
C ARG A 15 -5.57 9.21 9.17
N ILE A 16 -4.30 9.37 9.53
CA ILE A 16 -3.39 8.25 9.83
C ILE A 16 -3.15 8.06 11.35
N GLY A 17 -3.89 8.81 12.19
CA GLY A 17 -3.78 8.71 13.64
C GLY A 17 -2.46 9.22 14.22
N LEU A 18 -1.80 10.18 13.57
CA LEU A 18 -0.50 10.72 13.99
C LEU A 18 -0.51 12.24 14.24
N ARG A 19 -1.67 12.79 14.62
CA ARG A 19 -1.80 14.21 14.95
C ARG A 19 -0.86 14.64 16.08
N ASP A 20 -0.70 13.80 17.08
CA ASP A 20 0.20 14.00 18.23
C ASP A 20 1.68 14.02 17.85
N LYS A 21 2.03 13.58 16.65
CA LYS A 21 3.39 13.57 16.09
C LYS A 21 3.69 14.75 15.16
N ALA A 22 2.82 15.74 15.08
CA ALA A 22 2.98 16.88 14.18
C ALA A 22 4.32 17.63 14.34
N ASP A 23 4.82 17.72 15.57
CA ASP A 23 6.08 18.39 15.90
C ASP A 23 7.26 17.41 16.07
N ALA A 24 7.05 16.12 15.81
CA ALA A 24 8.10 15.11 15.95
C ALA A 24 9.07 15.14 14.78
N TYR A 25 10.36 14.95 15.05
CA TYR A 25 11.36 14.72 14.02
C TYR A 25 11.29 13.29 13.49
N PRO A 26 11.70 13.04 12.22
CA PRO A 26 11.70 11.70 11.64
C PRO A 26 12.44 10.65 12.46
N SER A 27 13.50 11.02 13.17
CA SER A 27 14.25 10.13 14.06
C SER A 27 13.46 9.62 15.27
N GLN A 28 12.37 10.30 15.63
CA GLN A 28 11.51 9.97 16.77
C GLN A 28 10.31 9.09 16.38
N LEU A 29 10.24 8.69 15.10
CA LEU A 29 9.13 7.93 14.54
C LEU A 29 9.53 6.47 14.29
N SER A 30 8.59 5.55 14.53
CA SER A 30 8.75 4.14 14.13
C SER A 30 8.75 4.00 12.60
N GLY A 31 9.21 2.85 12.09
CA GLY A 31 9.20 2.55 10.66
C GLY A 31 7.80 2.67 10.04
N GLY A 32 6.78 2.10 10.68
CA GLY A 32 5.39 2.20 10.23
C GLY A 32 4.83 3.63 10.28
N GLN A 33 5.21 4.41 11.29
CA GLN A 33 4.84 5.84 11.36
C GLN A 33 5.47 6.63 10.23
N LYS A 34 6.78 6.43 9.96
CA LYS A 34 7.48 7.06 8.82
C LYS A 34 6.80 6.72 7.50
N GLN A 35 6.42 5.46 7.30
CA GLN A 35 5.77 5.02 6.07
C GLN A 35 4.39 5.66 5.90
N ARG A 36 3.56 5.71 6.94
CA ARG A 36 2.27 6.39 6.90
C ARG A 36 2.42 7.89 6.61
N ILE A 37 3.41 8.54 7.19
CA ILE A 37 3.72 9.95 6.90
C ILE A 37 4.18 10.13 5.45
N ALA A 38 4.96 9.22 4.89
CA ALA A 38 5.35 9.26 3.49
C ALA A 38 4.12 9.20 2.56
N ILE A 39 3.12 8.37 2.89
CA ILE A 39 1.86 8.28 2.15
C ILE A 39 1.11 9.61 2.19
N ILE A 40 0.88 10.19 3.35
CA ILE A 40 0.13 11.46 3.44
C ILE A 40 0.90 12.64 2.85
N ARG A 41 2.23 12.61 2.85
CA ARG A 41 3.05 13.60 2.16
C ARG A 41 2.80 13.55 0.65
N ALA A 42 2.69 12.36 0.07
CA ALA A 42 2.31 12.21 -1.34
C ALA A 42 0.89 12.70 -1.59
N LEU A 43 -0.07 12.36 -0.72
CA LEU A 43 -1.46 12.83 -0.80
C LEU A 43 -1.60 14.35 -0.69
N ALA A 44 -0.70 15.00 0.04
CA ALA A 44 -0.71 16.47 0.19
C ALA A 44 -0.50 17.19 -1.16
N MET A 45 0.09 16.53 -2.14
CA MET A 45 0.32 17.05 -3.49
C MET A 45 -0.92 16.97 -4.40
N ASN A 46 -2.06 16.44 -3.92
CA ASN A 46 -3.25 16.14 -4.74
C ASN A 46 -2.94 15.31 -6.00
N PRO A 47 -2.31 14.16 -5.87
CA PRO A 47 -1.93 13.36 -7.02
C PRO A 47 -3.17 12.76 -7.72
N GLU A 48 -3.07 12.57 -9.04
CA GLU A 48 -4.06 11.82 -9.82
C GLU A 48 -3.91 10.31 -9.61
N ALA A 49 -2.68 9.85 -9.32
CA ALA A 49 -2.37 8.46 -9.01
C ALA A 49 -1.22 8.36 -8.00
N LEU A 50 -1.21 7.28 -7.20
CA LEU A 50 -0.15 6.94 -6.27
C LEU A 50 0.56 5.66 -6.72
N LEU A 51 1.88 5.66 -6.63
CA LEU A 51 2.73 4.50 -6.91
C LEU A 51 3.36 4.03 -5.59
N PHE A 52 3.14 2.76 -5.27
CA PHE A 52 3.73 2.11 -4.11
C PHE A 52 4.68 1.01 -4.57
N ASP A 53 5.92 1.10 -4.13
CA ASP A 53 6.93 0.07 -4.37
C ASP A 53 7.26 -0.63 -3.05
N GLU A 54 6.69 -1.80 -2.86
CA GLU A 54 6.81 -2.64 -1.66
C GLU A 54 6.68 -1.85 -0.33
N PRO A 55 5.53 -1.22 -0.07
CA PRO A 55 5.37 -0.27 1.04
C PRO A 55 5.55 -0.89 2.43
N THR A 56 5.61 -2.22 2.54
CA THR A 56 5.72 -2.95 3.81
C THR A 56 7.00 -3.76 3.96
N SER A 57 7.85 -3.84 2.93
CA SER A 57 9.01 -4.77 2.90
C SER A 57 10.05 -4.54 4.00
N ALA A 58 10.18 -3.31 4.49
CA ALA A 58 11.14 -2.94 5.54
C ALA A 58 10.49 -2.83 6.94
N LEU A 59 9.27 -3.38 7.13
CA LEU A 59 8.51 -3.27 8.36
C LEU A 59 8.37 -4.63 9.06
N ASP A 60 8.34 -4.58 10.39
CA ASP A 60 7.94 -5.73 11.19
C ASP A 60 6.47 -6.08 10.91
N PRO A 61 6.06 -7.37 11.03
CA PRO A 61 4.69 -7.81 10.75
C PRO A 61 3.62 -7.03 11.51
N GLU A 62 3.90 -6.63 12.75
CA GLU A 62 2.97 -5.84 13.58
C GLU A 62 2.71 -4.45 12.98
N LEU A 63 3.70 -3.84 12.32
CA LEU A 63 3.61 -2.51 11.71
C LEU A 63 3.05 -2.56 10.28
N THR A 64 3.21 -3.68 9.60
CA THR A 64 2.70 -3.91 8.25
C THR A 64 1.19 -3.66 8.17
N GLY A 65 0.41 -4.21 9.10
CA GLY A 65 -1.03 -4.07 9.15
C GLY A 65 -1.52 -2.62 9.20
N GLU A 66 -0.82 -1.75 9.92
CA GLU A 66 -1.19 -0.32 10.02
C GLU A 66 -1.00 0.41 8.68
N VAL A 67 0.06 0.11 7.94
CA VAL A 67 0.33 0.71 6.63
C VAL A 67 -0.67 0.20 5.59
N LEU A 68 -0.92 -1.10 5.55
CA LEU A 68 -1.91 -1.70 4.63
C LEU A 68 -3.32 -1.17 4.88
N LYS A 69 -3.69 -0.89 6.14
CA LYS A 69 -4.97 -0.27 6.50
C LYS A 69 -5.13 1.13 5.88
N VAL A 70 -4.08 1.93 5.88
CA VAL A 70 -4.10 3.25 5.24
C VAL A 70 -4.29 3.12 3.73
N ILE A 71 -3.56 2.21 3.08
CA ILE A 71 -3.67 2.00 1.63
C ILE A 71 -5.07 1.44 1.26
N ARG A 72 -5.62 0.53 2.07
CA ARG A 72 -6.99 0.03 1.89
C ARG A 72 -8.03 1.16 1.95
N ALA A 73 -7.91 2.08 2.90
CA ALA A 73 -8.81 3.22 3.00
C ALA A 73 -8.74 4.13 1.75
N LEU A 74 -7.55 4.29 1.15
CA LEU A 74 -7.39 5.02 -0.10
C LEU A 74 -8.07 4.30 -1.29
N ALA A 75 -8.00 2.98 -1.33
CA ALA A 75 -8.70 2.18 -2.34
C ALA A 75 -10.23 2.31 -2.22
N GLU A 76 -10.75 2.28 -1.00
CA GLU A 76 -12.19 2.50 -0.73
C GLU A 76 -12.67 3.90 -1.17
N GLU A 77 -11.79 4.88 -1.18
CA GLU A 77 -12.04 6.23 -1.70
C GLU A 77 -11.82 6.34 -3.23
N HIS A 78 -11.61 5.22 -3.91
CA HIS A 78 -11.36 5.16 -5.35
C HIS A 78 -10.11 5.92 -5.83
N MET A 79 -9.09 6.03 -4.97
CA MET A 79 -7.80 6.57 -5.38
C MET A 79 -7.15 5.63 -6.42
N THR A 80 -6.74 6.17 -7.54
CA THR A 80 -5.96 5.41 -8.54
C THR A 80 -4.59 5.07 -7.97
N MET A 81 -4.26 3.78 -7.91
CA MET A 81 -3.00 3.30 -7.33
C MET A 81 -2.39 2.19 -8.16
N VAL A 82 -1.06 2.18 -8.25
CA VAL A 82 -0.28 1.02 -8.70
C VAL A 82 0.57 0.58 -7.51
N ILE A 83 0.42 -0.68 -7.11
CA ILE A 83 1.06 -1.21 -5.90
C ILE A 83 1.89 -2.43 -6.26
N VAL A 84 3.20 -2.35 -6.07
CA VAL A 84 4.08 -3.53 -6.09
C VAL A 84 4.12 -4.09 -4.66
N THR A 85 3.71 -5.34 -4.50
CA THR A 85 3.61 -5.96 -3.17
C THR A 85 3.76 -7.48 -3.26
N HIS A 86 4.21 -8.08 -2.17
CA HIS A 86 4.19 -9.51 -1.92
C HIS A 86 3.11 -9.93 -0.90
N GLU A 87 2.30 -8.99 -0.44
CA GLU A 87 1.18 -9.23 0.48
C GLU A 87 -0.04 -9.76 -0.30
N MET A 88 -0.08 -11.07 -0.55
CA MET A 88 -1.06 -11.67 -1.45
C MET A 88 -2.50 -11.56 -0.95
N ALA A 89 -2.72 -11.70 0.35
CA ALA A 89 -4.05 -11.51 0.94
C ALA A 89 -4.54 -10.07 0.75
N PHE A 90 -3.67 -9.09 0.95
CA PHE A 90 -3.98 -7.69 0.71
C PHE A 90 -4.28 -7.42 -0.77
N ALA A 91 -3.44 -7.92 -1.69
CA ALA A 91 -3.65 -7.75 -3.13
C ALA A 91 -5.00 -8.35 -3.57
N ARG A 92 -5.33 -9.57 -3.11
CA ARG A 92 -6.62 -10.21 -3.40
C ARG A 92 -7.82 -9.39 -2.94
N ASP A 93 -7.73 -8.78 -1.75
CA ASP A 93 -8.85 -8.09 -1.12
C ASP A 93 -9.04 -6.64 -1.62
N VAL A 94 -8.00 -6.03 -2.18
CA VAL A 94 -7.99 -4.58 -2.46
C VAL A 94 -7.85 -4.26 -3.95
N ALA A 95 -7.18 -5.11 -4.73
CA ALA A 95 -6.93 -4.81 -6.13
C ALA A 95 -8.18 -5.02 -7.00
N ASP A 96 -8.38 -4.15 -7.98
CA ASP A 96 -9.34 -4.35 -9.08
C ASP A 96 -8.72 -5.20 -10.19
N TYR A 97 -7.41 -5.09 -10.37
CA TYR A 97 -6.64 -5.78 -11.40
C TYR A 97 -5.25 -6.17 -10.89
N ILE A 98 -4.79 -7.36 -11.24
CA ILE A 98 -3.48 -7.89 -10.83
C ILE A 98 -2.66 -8.23 -12.06
N VAL A 99 -1.37 -7.86 -12.00
CA VAL A 99 -0.35 -8.22 -12.98
C VAL A 99 0.73 -9.02 -12.26
N PHE A 100 0.87 -10.29 -12.61
CA PHE A 100 1.96 -11.13 -12.12
C PHE A 100 3.13 -11.08 -13.09
N MET A 101 4.29 -10.66 -12.58
CA MET A 101 5.53 -10.56 -13.38
C MET A 101 6.53 -11.64 -12.95
N ASP A 102 7.15 -12.28 -13.92
CA ASP A 102 8.23 -13.23 -13.73
C ASP A 102 9.29 -13.08 -14.84
N GLY A 103 10.56 -13.07 -14.47
CA GLY A 103 11.65 -12.93 -15.44
C GLY A 103 11.63 -11.65 -16.29
N GLY A 104 11.05 -10.56 -15.78
CA GLY A 104 10.98 -9.28 -16.48
C GLY A 104 9.84 -9.16 -17.50
N VAL A 105 8.93 -10.14 -17.55
CA VAL A 105 7.75 -10.14 -18.42
C VAL A 105 6.47 -10.36 -17.64
N ILE A 106 5.34 -9.95 -18.19
CA ILE A 106 4.02 -10.26 -17.64
C ILE A 106 3.76 -11.74 -17.91
N ALA A 107 3.67 -12.53 -16.84
CA ALA A 107 3.40 -13.95 -16.92
C ALA A 107 1.89 -14.25 -16.87
N GLU A 108 1.13 -13.47 -16.10
CA GLU A 108 -0.32 -13.58 -15.99
C GLU A 108 -0.92 -12.24 -15.52
N GLU A 109 -2.11 -11.93 -15.98
CA GLU A 109 -2.83 -10.73 -15.56
C GLU A 109 -4.35 -10.95 -15.60
N GLY A 110 -5.10 -10.24 -14.78
CA GLY A 110 -6.55 -10.34 -14.68
C GLY A 110 -7.09 -9.80 -13.37
N THR A 111 -8.33 -10.16 -13.07
CA THR A 111 -8.95 -9.88 -11.77
C THR A 111 -8.25 -10.66 -10.65
N PRO A 112 -8.37 -10.24 -9.38
CA PRO A 112 -7.85 -11.00 -8.24
C PRO A 112 -8.33 -12.46 -8.22
N ASP A 113 -9.56 -12.71 -8.58
CA ASP A 113 -10.12 -14.07 -8.64
C ASP A 113 -9.42 -14.92 -9.71
N GLU A 114 -9.18 -14.37 -10.88
CA GLU A 114 -8.51 -15.08 -11.97
C GLU A 114 -7.04 -15.37 -11.68
N VAL A 115 -6.30 -14.41 -11.11
CA VAL A 115 -4.85 -14.52 -10.93
C VAL A 115 -4.46 -15.20 -9.62
N ILE A 116 -5.21 -14.96 -8.54
CA ILE A 116 -4.88 -15.49 -7.20
C ILE A 116 -5.65 -16.78 -6.92
N ASN A 117 -6.98 -16.80 -7.11
CA ASN A 117 -7.79 -17.96 -6.75
C ASN A 117 -7.81 -19.04 -7.85
N HIS A 118 -7.71 -18.64 -9.12
CA HIS A 118 -7.79 -19.55 -10.28
C HIS A 118 -6.64 -19.32 -11.28
N PRO A 119 -5.36 -19.32 -10.84
CA PRO A 119 -4.23 -19.06 -11.72
C PRO A 119 -4.13 -20.14 -12.82
N LYS A 120 -3.82 -19.71 -14.03
CA LYS A 120 -3.65 -20.59 -15.19
C LYS A 120 -2.18 -20.89 -15.47
N ASN A 121 -1.31 -19.89 -15.26
CA ASN A 121 0.11 -20.00 -15.50
C ASN A 121 0.81 -20.82 -14.40
N ASP A 122 1.67 -21.76 -14.77
CA ASP A 122 2.35 -22.65 -13.82
C ASP A 122 3.33 -21.88 -12.90
N ARG A 123 3.92 -20.78 -13.38
CA ARG A 123 4.80 -19.91 -12.56
C ARG A 123 4.00 -19.17 -11.50
N THR A 124 2.80 -18.67 -11.86
CA THR A 124 1.88 -18.04 -10.90
C THR A 124 1.47 -19.05 -9.83
N LYS A 125 1.07 -20.26 -10.21
CA LYS A 125 0.72 -21.34 -9.27
C LYS A 125 1.87 -21.68 -8.33
N ALA A 126 3.08 -21.83 -8.88
CA ALA A 126 4.27 -22.16 -8.08
C ALA A 126 4.65 -21.00 -7.11
N PHE A 127 4.41 -19.77 -7.49
CA PHE A 127 4.61 -18.61 -6.62
C PHE A 127 3.58 -18.60 -5.49
N LEU A 128 2.29 -18.69 -5.81
CA LEU A 128 1.19 -18.59 -4.85
C LEU A 128 1.20 -19.75 -3.83
N SER A 129 1.59 -20.95 -4.26
CA SER A 129 1.66 -22.12 -3.36
C SER A 129 2.63 -21.97 -2.18
N ARG A 130 3.52 -20.97 -2.23
CA ARG A 130 4.42 -20.64 -1.11
C ARG A 130 3.72 -19.81 -0.03
N TYR A 131 2.66 -19.11 -0.38
CA TYR A 131 1.90 -18.24 0.52
C TYR A 131 0.65 -18.91 1.11
N GLU A 132 0.24 -20.06 0.58
CA GLU A 132 -0.88 -20.86 1.12
C GLU A 132 -0.48 -21.73 2.33
N LYS A 133 0.80 -21.74 2.70
CA LYS A 133 1.36 -22.60 3.76
C LYS A 133 1.55 -21.91 5.11
N ASP A 134 1.22 -20.63 5.20
CA ASP A 134 1.23 -19.82 6.41
C ASP A 134 -0.22 -19.44 6.78
#